data_ef9964c29c211c2c5b2c755c20363b27
#
_entry.id   ef9964c29c211c2c5b2c755c20363b27
#
_cell.length_a   1.000
_cell.length_b   1.000
_cell.length_c   1.000
_cell.angle_alpha   90.00
_cell.angle_beta   90.00
_cell.angle_gamma   90.00
#
_symmetry.space_group_name_H-M   'P 1'
#
loop_
_entity.id
_entity.type
_entity.pdbx_description
1 polymer ?
#
loop_
_entity_poly.entity_id
_entity_poly.type
_entity_poly.pdbx_seq_one_letter_code
_entity_poly.pdbx_strand_id
1 'polypeptide(L)'
;MANAAKKSGVTQTIIEANVAEDGTVTLKGTIQKDAVNPIVLVNFDNNWGASTQDQSNYAYAVVKALQDTYEITEMNMVGHSYGNIAIVYYMLQHGSDTSLPKLVKQVDIAGHFNGIIGMDEPEENSLDGEGKPTSMTGSYEE
;
A
#
# COMPACT_ATOMS: atom_id res chain seq x y z
N MET A 1 -11.01 4.66 8.44
CA MET A 1 -10.26 3.69 9.29
C MET A 1 -9.45 4.42 10.36
N ALA A 2 -8.45 5.25 10.04
CA ALA A 2 -7.57 5.91 11.03
C ALA A 2 -8.32 6.74 12.09
N ASN A 3 -9.33 7.52 11.70
CA ASN A 3 -10.16 8.26 12.66
C ASN A 3 -10.96 7.35 13.61
N ALA A 4 -11.37 6.17 13.17
CA ALA A 4 -12.00 5.18 14.05
C ALA A 4 -11.01 4.62 15.08
N ALA A 5 -9.77 4.31 14.65
CA ALA A 5 -8.71 3.89 15.55
C ALA A 5 -8.37 4.97 16.60
N LYS A 6 -8.34 6.24 16.20
CA LYS A 6 -8.16 7.35 17.13
C LYS A 6 -9.31 7.46 18.11
N LYS A 7 -10.56 7.35 17.63
CA LYS A 7 -11.76 7.42 18.47
C LYS A 7 -11.84 6.26 19.47
N SER A 8 -11.32 5.07 19.10
CA SER A 8 -11.28 3.90 20.01
C SER A 8 -10.09 3.90 20.96
N GLY A 9 -9.22 4.91 20.91
CA GLY A 9 -8.06 5.02 21.80
C GLY A 9 -6.84 4.17 21.39
N VAL A 10 -6.88 3.49 20.24
CA VAL A 10 -5.75 2.68 19.73
C VAL A 10 -4.54 3.54 19.40
N THR A 11 -4.76 4.75 18.92
CA THR A 11 -3.74 5.75 18.65
C THR A 11 -4.21 7.14 19.05
N GLN A 12 -3.26 8.04 19.32
CA GLN A 12 -3.50 9.49 19.41
C GLN A 12 -2.82 10.26 18.28
N THR A 13 -1.93 9.60 17.54
CA THR A 13 -1.11 10.22 16.50
C THR A 13 -1.50 9.71 15.13
N ILE A 14 -1.98 10.62 14.29
CA ILE A 14 -2.22 10.38 12.86
C ILE A 14 -1.47 11.48 12.10
N ILE A 15 -0.64 11.09 11.16
CA ILE A 15 0.02 11.99 10.21
C ILE A 15 -0.36 11.60 8.77
N GLU A 16 -0.05 12.46 7.80
CA GLU A 16 -0.24 12.20 6.38
C GLU A 16 1.10 12.11 5.66
N ALA A 17 1.20 11.18 4.72
CA ALA A 17 2.26 11.11 3.73
C ALA A 17 1.63 11.29 2.36
N ASN A 18 1.85 12.43 1.72
CA ASN A 18 1.33 12.70 0.39
C ASN A 18 2.47 12.51 -0.61
N VAL A 19 2.20 11.71 -1.65
CA VAL A 19 3.16 11.37 -2.69
C VAL A 19 2.72 12.02 -3.99
N ALA A 20 3.55 12.91 -4.51
CA ALA A 20 3.35 13.54 -5.81
C ALA A 20 3.59 12.54 -6.95
N GLU A 21 3.16 12.88 -8.17
CA GLU A 21 3.34 12.03 -9.36
C GLU A 21 4.80 11.68 -9.66
N ASP A 22 5.74 12.55 -9.28
CA ASP A 22 7.18 12.32 -9.43
C ASP A 22 7.81 11.47 -8.31
N GLY A 23 6.99 10.97 -7.36
CA GLY A 23 7.43 10.20 -6.21
C GLY A 23 7.89 11.02 -5.00
N THR A 24 7.86 12.36 -5.09
CA THR A 24 8.22 13.23 -3.96
C THR A 24 7.23 13.06 -2.80
N VAL A 25 7.75 12.77 -1.61
CA VAL A 25 6.95 12.56 -0.40
C VAL A 25 6.94 13.80 0.48
N THR A 26 5.75 14.24 0.85
CA THR A 26 5.55 15.30 1.84
C THR A 26 4.85 14.74 3.08
N LEU A 27 5.55 14.77 4.23
CA LEU A 27 4.97 14.39 5.52
C LEU A 27 4.28 15.59 6.16
N LYS A 28 3.01 15.44 6.55
CA LYS A 28 2.23 16.45 7.28
C LYS A 28 1.88 15.94 8.67
N GLY A 29 2.32 16.64 9.68
CA GLY A 29 2.24 16.25 11.09
C GLY A 29 3.57 15.73 11.61
N THR A 30 3.59 15.27 12.85
CA THR A 30 4.81 14.79 13.51
C THR A 30 4.49 13.56 14.37
N ILE A 31 5.34 12.55 14.32
CA ILE A 31 5.32 11.40 15.22
C ILE A 31 6.28 11.72 16.37
N GLN A 32 5.75 11.84 17.59
CA GLN A 32 6.57 12.01 18.78
C GLN A 32 7.27 10.69 19.13
N LYS A 33 8.42 10.76 19.79
CA LYS A 33 9.24 9.58 20.12
C LYS A 33 8.51 8.55 21.00
N ASP A 34 7.56 9.01 21.81
CA ASP A 34 6.73 8.21 22.72
C ASP A 34 5.34 7.90 22.15
N ALA A 35 5.10 8.18 20.88
CA ALA A 35 3.82 7.91 20.24
C ALA A 35 3.48 6.42 20.24
N VAL A 36 2.27 6.10 20.73
CA VAL A 36 1.76 4.72 20.75
C VAL A 36 0.96 4.45 19.48
N ASN A 37 1.35 3.43 18.74
CA ASN A 37 0.70 2.99 17.50
C ASN A 37 0.42 4.15 16.52
N PRO A 38 1.40 4.97 16.16
CA PRO A 38 1.17 6.06 15.23
C PRO A 38 0.67 5.52 13.88
N ILE A 39 -0.28 6.24 13.28
CA ILE A 39 -0.83 5.89 11.97
C ILE A 39 -0.38 6.92 10.94
N VAL A 40 0.08 6.45 9.80
CA VAL A 40 0.38 7.27 8.63
C VAL A 40 -0.68 7.02 7.58
N LEU A 41 -1.41 8.07 7.20
CA LEU A 41 -2.31 8.06 6.06
C LEU A 41 -1.51 8.34 4.80
N VAL A 42 -1.45 7.38 3.89
CA VAL A 42 -0.73 7.52 2.63
C VAL A 42 -1.71 7.90 1.53
N ASN A 43 -1.40 8.98 0.82
CA ASN A 43 -2.18 9.48 -0.29
C ASN A 43 -1.26 9.60 -1.52
N PHE A 44 -1.65 9.00 -2.63
CA PHE A 44 -0.99 9.17 -3.93
C PHE A 44 -1.78 10.18 -4.77
N ASP A 45 -1.13 11.23 -5.27
CA ASP A 45 -1.77 12.23 -6.13
C ASP A 45 -2.23 11.56 -7.44
N ASN A 46 -1.42 10.65 -7.99
CA ASN A 46 -1.77 9.83 -9.14
C ASN A 46 -2.18 8.42 -8.68
N ASN A 47 -3.41 8.26 -8.18
CA ASN A 47 -3.92 6.97 -7.72
C ASN A 47 -4.70 6.18 -8.77
N TRP A 48 -5.02 6.75 -9.93
CA TRP A 48 -5.76 6.10 -11.02
C TRP A 48 -4.91 5.85 -12.26
N GLY A 49 -3.91 6.68 -12.52
CA GLY A 49 -3.06 6.61 -13.71
C GLY A 49 -1.71 5.93 -13.46
N ALA A 50 -1.37 5.67 -12.21
CA ALA A 50 -0.10 5.06 -11.84
C ALA A 50 -0.11 3.56 -12.21
N SER A 51 0.97 3.10 -12.85
CA SER A 51 1.22 1.67 -13.04
C SER A 51 1.44 0.97 -11.69
N THR A 52 1.39 -0.37 -11.69
CA THR A 52 1.74 -1.17 -10.50
C THR A 52 3.16 -0.89 -10.02
N GLN A 53 4.09 -0.68 -10.98
CA GLN A 53 5.46 -0.28 -10.68
C GLN A 53 5.53 1.09 -10.00
N ASP A 54 4.78 2.09 -10.50
CA ASP A 54 4.77 3.43 -9.89
C ASP A 54 4.21 3.38 -8.47
N GLN A 55 3.17 2.60 -8.23
CA GLN A 55 2.60 2.42 -6.90
C GLN A 55 3.56 1.77 -5.92
N SER A 56 4.33 0.76 -6.38
CA SER A 56 5.40 0.17 -5.60
C SER A 56 6.47 1.22 -5.26
N ASN A 57 6.88 2.02 -6.24
CA ASN A 57 7.85 3.10 -6.06
C ASN A 57 7.34 4.16 -5.06
N TYR A 58 6.06 4.51 -5.12
CA TYR A 58 5.44 5.44 -4.17
C TYR A 58 5.42 4.87 -2.75
N ALA A 59 5.06 3.60 -2.60
CA ALA A 59 5.08 2.92 -1.30
C ALA A 59 6.52 2.87 -0.74
N TYR A 60 7.51 2.55 -1.58
CA TYR A 60 8.92 2.57 -1.20
C TYR A 60 9.37 3.97 -0.76
N ALA A 61 9.02 5.02 -1.51
CA ALA A 61 9.37 6.40 -1.17
C ALA A 61 8.82 6.81 0.20
N VAL A 62 7.57 6.42 0.51
CA VAL A 62 6.96 6.67 1.83
C VAL A 62 7.72 5.93 2.93
N VAL A 63 8.03 4.64 2.75
CA VAL A 63 8.77 3.85 3.73
C VAL A 63 10.14 4.46 3.99
N LYS A 64 10.85 4.88 2.94
CA LYS A 64 12.14 5.57 3.06
C LYS A 64 12.01 6.91 3.78
N ALA A 65 11.04 7.74 3.44
CA ALA A 65 10.82 9.02 4.10
C ALA A 65 10.55 8.86 5.61
N LEU A 66 9.76 7.84 5.97
CA LEU A 66 9.47 7.53 7.38
C LEU A 66 10.70 6.97 8.12
N GLN A 67 11.47 6.09 7.47
CA GLN A 67 12.72 5.58 8.02
C GLN A 67 13.72 6.71 8.27
N ASP A 68 13.92 7.57 7.28
CA ASP A 68 14.91 8.64 7.36
C ASP A 68 14.51 9.75 8.35
N THR A 69 13.19 9.95 8.56
CA THR A 69 12.69 10.99 9.47
C THR A 69 12.53 10.51 10.90
N TYR A 70 12.10 9.26 11.11
CA TYR A 70 11.69 8.74 12.42
C TYR A 70 12.48 7.50 12.85
N GLU A 71 13.44 7.04 12.05
CA GLU A 71 14.29 5.87 12.32
C GLU A 71 13.47 4.60 12.64
N ILE A 72 12.31 4.45 11.98
CA ILE A 72 11.47 3.26 12.15
C ILE A 72 12.20 2.01 11.66
N THR A 73 12.04 0.90 12.38
CA THR A 73 12.64 -0.40 12.05
C THR A 73 11.60 -1.47 11.71
N GLU A 74 10.35 -1.24 12.10
CA GLU A 74 9.23 -2.14 11.85
C GLU A 74 7.98 -1.34 11.50
N MET A 75 7.10 -1.95 10.71
CA MET A 75 5.82 -1.35 10.33
C MET A 75 4.74 -2.40 10.13
N ASN A 76 3.49 -1.97 10.21
CA ASN A 76 2.34 -2.71 9.72
C ASN A 76 1.73 -1.94 8.55
N MET A 77 1.23 -2.65 7.54
CA MET A 77 0.55 -2.03 6.40
C MET A 77 -0.91 -2.46 6.37
N VAL A 78 -1.77 -1.51 6.00
CA VAL A 78 -3.20 -1.76 5.80
C VAL A 78 -3.58 -1.20 4.43
N GLY A 79 -3.93 -2.07 3.52
CA GLY A 79 -4.43 -1.73 2.19
C GLY A 79 -5.96 -1.77 2.15
N HIS A 80 -6.54 -0.95 1.28
CA HIS A 80 -7.95 -1.01 0.92
C HIS A 80 -8.08 -0.92 -0.60
N SER A 81 -8.82 -1.87 -1.19
CA SER A 81 -9.03 -1.93 -2.64
C SER A 81 -7.67 -1.87 -3.38
N TYR A 82 -7.49 -0.94 -4.29
CA TYR A 82 -6.26 -0.76 -5.08
C TYR A 82 -4.99 -0.52 -4.24
N GLY A 83 -5.11 0.00 -3.02
CA GLY A 83 -3.99 0.15 -2.09
C GLY A 83 -3.34 -1.18 -1.68
N ASN A 84 -4.05 -2.32 -1.80
CA ASN A 84 -3.47 -3.63 -1.56
C ASN A 84 -2.43 -4.00 -2.64
N ILE A 85 -2.66 -3.59 -3.88
CA ILE A 85 -1.74 -3.83 -5.00
C ILE A 85 -0.41 -3.10 -4.74
N ALA A 86 -0.47 -1.83 -4.31
CA ALA A 86 0.75 -1.08 -3.95
C ALA A 86 1.59 -1.81 -2.88
N ILE A 87 0.94 -2.40 -1.87
CA ILE A 87 1.63 -3.13 -0.80
C ILE A 87 2.23 -4.43 -1.35
N VAL A 88 1.49 -5.20 -2.14
CA VAL A 88 1.97 -6.47 -2.69
C VAL A 88 3.18 -6.24 -3.61
N TYR A 89 3.10 -5.29 -4.54
CA TYR A 89 4.23 -4.99 -5.43
C TYR A 89 5.44 -4.41 -4.67
N TYR A 90 5.22 -3.57 -3.65
CA TYR A 90 6.28 -3.16 -2.74
C TYR A 90 6.96 -4.37 -2.09
N MET A 91 6.19 -5.34 -1.58
CA MET A 91 6.75 -6.53 -0.93
C MET A 91 7.45 -7.47 -1.91
N LEU A 92 6.95 -7.62 -3.14
CA LEU A 92 7.61 -8.41 -4.17
C LEU A 92 9.00 -7.85 -4.52
N GLN A 93 9.13 -6.53 -4.56
CA GLN A 93 10.37 -5.85 -4.96
C GLN A 93 11.33 -5.60 -3.79
N HIS A 94 10.82 -5.30 -2.62
CA HIS A 94 11.60 -4.79 -1.48
C HIS A 94 11.48 -5.65 -0.21
N GLY A 95 10.61 -6.64 -0.18
CA GLY A 95 10.34 -7.41 1.05
C GLY A 95 11.53 -8.21 1.60
N SER A 96 12.54 -8.49 0.76
CA SER A 96 13.79 -9.15 1.17
C SER A 96 14.93 -8.18 1.54
N ASP A 97 14.73 -6.87 1.36
CA ASP A 97 15.74 -5.86 1.67
C ASP A 97 15.78 -5.59 3.18
N THR A 98 16.82 -6.12 3.85
CA THR A 98 17.01 -5.99 5.29
C THR A 98 17.45 -4.59 5.73
N SER A 99 17.74 -3.69 4.81
CA SER A 99 18.05 -2.28 5.11
C SER A 99 16.80 -1.43 5.32
N LEU A 100 15.63 -1.96 4.90
CA LEU A 100 14.34 -1.30 5.05
C LEU A 100 13.61 -1.75 6.34
N PRO A 101 12.67 -0.94 6.85
CA PRO A 101 11.80 -1.34 7.95
C PRO A 101 11.04 -2.63 7.64
N LYS A 102 11.07 -3.57 8.58
CA LYS A 102 10.43 -4.87 8.44
C LYS A 102 8.90 -4.72 8.44
N LEU A 103 8.23 -5.27 7.44
CA LEU A 103 6.78 -5.48 7.49
C LEU A 103 6.46 -6.63 8.45
N VAL A 104 5.78 -6.32 9.56
CA VAL A 104 5.42 -7.30 10.60
C VAL A 104 4.05 -7.91 10.35
N LYS A 105 3.07 -7.07 9.95
CA LYS A 105 1.70 -7.51 9.63
C LYS A 105 1.17 -6.72 8.44
N GLN A 106 0.40 -7.42 7.61
CA GLN A 106 -0.38 -6.84 6.52
C GLN A 106 -1.85 -7.14 6.75
N VAL A 107 -2.71 -6.17 6.46
CA VAL A 107 -4.16 -6.34 6.46
C VAL A 107 -4.68 -5.85 5.11
N ASP A 108 -5.34 -6.76 4.39
CA ASP A 108 -5.90 -6.49 3.07
C ASP A 108 -7.42 -6.41 3.17
N ILE A 109 -7.96 -5.24 2.86
CA ILE A 109 -9.40 -4.98 2.89
C ILE A 109 -9.89 -4.83 1.46
N ALA A 110 -10.88 -5.63 1.05
CA ALA A 110 -11.40 -5.65 -0.31
C ALA A 110 -10.27 -5.78 -1.36
N GLY A 111 -9.30 -6.68 -1.12
CA GLY A 111 -8.24 -6.99 -2.06
C GLY A 111 -8.78 -7.70 -3.31
N HIS A 112 -8.22 -7.36 -4.47
CA HIS A 112 -8.62 -7.92 -5.77
C HIS A 112 -7.38 -8.46 -6.50
N PHE A 113 -6.66 -9.34 -5.84
CA PHE A 113 -5.39 -9.90 -6.33
C PHE A 113 -5.54 -10.76 -7.58
N ASN A 114 -6.75 -11.20 -7.89
CA ASN A 114 -7.08 -11.97 -9.10
C ASN A 114 -7.86 -11.12 -10.13
N GLY A 115 -7.73 -9.80 -10.06
CA GLY A 115 -8.42 -8.88 -10.94
C GLY A 115 -9.87 -8.58 -10.54
N ILE A 116 -10.53 -7.78 -11.35
CA ILE A 116 -11.93 -7.38 -11.17
C ILE A 116 -12.68 -7.70 -12.46
N ILE A 117 -13.72 -8.52 -12.37
CA ILE A 117 -14.58 -8.87 -13.51
C ILE A 117 -15.14 -7.59 -14.15
N GLY A 118 -15.01 -7.47 -15.46
CA GLY A 118 -15.45 -6.32 -16.23
C GLY A 118 -14.48 -5.11 -16.24
N MET A 119 -13.37 -5.19 -15.48
CA MET A 119 -12.27 -4.20 -15.53
C MET A 119 -10.97 -4.83 -16.03
N ASP A 120 -10.50 -5.87 -15.33
CA ASP A 120 -9.23 -6.53 -15.62
C ASP A 120 -9.42 -7.78 -16.47
N GLU A 121 -10.65 -8.26 -16.58
CA GLU A 121 -11.02 -9.43 -17.35
C GLU A 121 -12.36 -9.24 -18.08
N PRO A 122 -12.58 -9.93 -19.22
CA PRO A 122 -13.87 -9.87 -19.94
C PRO A 122 -15.05 -10.33 -19.08
N GLU A 123 -16.23 -9.74 -19.27
CA GLU A 123 -17.45 -10.14 -18.56
C GLU A 123 -17.83 -11.62 -18.75
N GLU A 124 -17.49 -12.21 -19.91
CA GLU A 124 -17.73 -13.61 -20.25
C GLU A 124 -16.47 -14.47 -20.03
N ASN A 125 -15.76 -14.26 -18.94
CA ASN A 125 -14.60 -15.05 -18.62
C ASN A 125 -15.01 -16.36 -17.90
N SER A 126 -14.22 -17.39 -18.10
CA SER A 126 -14.35 -18.67 -17.40
C SER A 126 -13.09 -18.98 -16.61
N LEU A 127 -13.19 -19.88 -15.66
CA LEU A 127 -12.03 -20.35 -14.91
C LEU A 127 -11.56 -21.69 -15.49
N ASP A 128 -10.27 -21.88 -15.53
CA ASP A 128 -9.68 -23.19 -15.84
C ASP A 128 -9.77 -24.17 -14.65
N GLY A 129 -9.20 -25.37 -14.79
CA GLY A 129 -9.24 -26.41 -13.76
C GLY A 129 -8.47 -26.05 -12.49
N GLU A 130 -7.66 -25.00 -12.50
CA GLU A 130 -6.89 -24.48 -11.37
C GLU A 130 -7.52 -23.23 -10.74
N GLY A 131 -8.65 -22.78 -11.31
CA GLY A 131 -9.35 -21.57 -10.87
C GLY A 131 -8.78 -20.27 -11.41
N LYS A 132 -7.95 -20.35 -12.47
CA LYS A 132 -7.37 -19.18 -13.13
C LYS A 132 -8.28 -18.71 -14.26
N PRO A 133 -8.44 -17.40 -14.48
CA PRO A 133 -9.18 -16.87 -15.64
C PRO A 133 -8.58 -17.38 -16.95
N THR A 134 -9.43 -17.79 -17.89
CA THR A 134 -9.00 -18.29 -19.21
C THR A 134 -8.64 -17.18 -20.19
N SER A 135 -9.09 -15.96 -19.91
CA SER A 135 -8.72 -14.75 -20.64
C SER A 135 -8.38 -13.64 -19.65
N MET A 136 -7.23 -12.98 -19.83
CA MET A 136 -6.73 -11.94 -18.94
C MET A 136 -6.36 -10.70 -19.74
N THR A 137 -6.46 -9.54 -19.13
CA THR A 137 -5.89 -8.29 -19.65
C THR A 137 -4.40 -8.21 -19.31
N GLY A 138 -3.62 -7.37 -20.01
CA GLY A 138 -2.19 -7.24 -19.77
C GLY A 138 -1.83 -6.81 -18.35
N SER A 139 -2.70 -6.06 -17.67
CA SER A 139 -2.52 -5.68 -16.26
C SER A 139 -2.63 -6.85 -15.28
N TYR A 140 -3.20 -7.97 -15.70
CA TYR A 140 -3.32 -9.17 -14.90
C TYR A 140 -2.16 -10.15 -15.12
N GLU A 141 -1.45 -10.01 -16.23
CA GLU A 141 -0.31 -10.88 -16.58
C GLU A 141 1.01 -10.42 -15.92
N GLU A 142 1.05 -9.19 -15.38
CA GLU A 142 2.18 -8.65 -14.63
C GLU A 142 2.23 -9.19 -13.18
#